data_1a206835987ef5d760a829d29e0fb356
#
_entry.id   1a206835987ef5d760a829d29e0fb356
#
_cell.length_a   1.000
_cell.length_b   1.000
_cell.length_c   1.000
_cell.angle_alpha   90.00
_cell.angle_beta   90.00
_cell.angle_gamma   90.00
#
_symmetry.space_group_name_H-M   'P 1'
#
loop_
_entity.id
_entity.type
_entity.pdbx_description
1 polymer ?
#
loop_
_entity_poly.entity_id
_entity_poly.type
_entity_poly.pdbx_seq_one_letter_code
_entity_poly.pdbx_strand_id
1 'polypeptide(L)'
;VWGIGTRVKGYSYGTIHTEKSKPLPTRLELIYTRLLSVLEKEKPDLMVVEEVFSLQRYPASGISLAKVTGVVLLAGSNSRTPVREIPVREAKQVLTGNGNASKKQLERTVRGILDRREPISPDHASDALGLALIGLYRFDPIRIDSTVAPRDL
;
A
#
# COMPACT_ATOMS: atom_id res chain seq x y z
N VAL A 1 -3.45 -6.14 -6.82
CA VAL A 1 -2.76 -6.57 -8.05
C VAL A 1 -2.34 -8.02 -7.90
N TRP A 2 -2.56 -8.83 -8.92
CA TRP A 2 -2.08 -10.23 -8.94
C TRP A 2 -1.50 -10.57 -10.31
N GLY A 3 -0.54 -11.50 -10.34
CA GLY A 3 0.17 -11.86 -11.56
C GLY A 3 1.20 -12.97 -11.35
N ILE A 4 2.04 -13.18 -12.35
CA ILE A 4 3.13 -14.14 -12.32
C ILE A 4 4.41 -13.44 -12.75
N GLY A 5 5.42 -13.41 -11.89
CA GLY A 5 6.62 -12.61 -12.08
C GLY A 5 6.25 -11.14 -12.30
N THR A 6 6.69 -10.54 -13.39
CA THR A 6 6.36 -9.14 -13.73
C THR A 6 5.07 -8.97 -14.53
N ARG A 7 4.39 -10.07 -14.89
CA ARG A 7 3.18 -10.04 -15.71
C ARG A 7 1.93 -9.90 -14.86
N VAL A 8 1.29 -8.74 -14.91
CA VAL A 8 -0.01 -8.50 -14.27
C VAL A 8 -1.09 -9.34 -14.97
N LYS A 9 -1.87 -10.08 -14.18
CA LYS A 9 -3.04 -10.85 -14.61
C LYS A 9 -4.35 -10.12 -14.34
N GLY A 10 -4.35 -9.32 -13.29
CA GLY A 10 -5.50 -8.51 -12.94
C GLY A 10 -5.21 -7.60 -11.74
N TYR A 11 -6.15 -6.70 -11.49
CA TYR A 11 -6.08 -5.77 -10.37
C TYR A 11 -7.48 -5.32 -9.94
N SER A 12 -7.57 -4.92 -8.70
CA SER A 12 -8.69 -4.16 -8.17
C SER A 12 -8.17 -3.08 -7.22
N TYR A 13 -8.93 -2.03 -7.03
CA TYR A 13 -8.60 -0.98 -6.07
C TYR A 13 -9.87 -0.32 -5.54
N GLY A 14 -9.74 0.36 -4.44
CA GLY A 14 -10.83 1.09 -3.80
C GLY A 14 -10.30 2.01 -2.71
N THR A 15 -11.20 2.65 -2.00
CA THR A 15 -10.88 3.55 -0.90
C THR A 15 -11.73 3.27 0.32
N ILE A 16 -11.14 3.41 1.50
CA ILE A 16 -11.84 3.37 2.77
C ILE A 16 -12.06 4.82 3.21
N HIS A 17 -13.31 5.27 3.11
CA HIS A 17 -13.69 6.61 3.53
C HIS A 17 -14.09 6.65 5.00
N THR A 18 -13.65 7.69 5.71
CA THR A 18 -14.05 7.98 7.09
C THR A 18 -14.58 9.40 7.19
N GLU A 19 -15.66 9.58 7.93
CA GLU A 19 -16.21 10.90 8.19
C GLU A 19 -15.32 11.72 9.12
N LYS A 20 -14.94 12.94 8.72
CA LYS A 20 -14.08 13.81 9.53
C LYS A 20 -14.72 14.23 10.86
N SER A 21 -16.05 14.24 10.94
CA SER A 21 -16.84 14.55 12.13
C SER A 21 -16.76 13.47 13.21
N LYS A 22 -16.40 12.24 12.86
CA LYS A 22 -16.31 11.14 13.82
C LYS A 22 -15.02 11.21 14.63
N PRO A 23 -15.05 10.78 15.91
CA PRO A 23 -13.84 10.65 16.74
C PRO A 23 -12.77 9.79 16.08
N LEU A 24 -11.51 10.13 16.32
CA LEU A 24 -10.38 9.41 15.73
C LEU A 24 -10.42 7.90 16.02
N PRO A 25 -10.70 7.41 17.26
CA PRO A 25 -10.77 5.97 17.53
C PRO A 25 -11.79 5.25 16.64
N THR A 26 -12.99 5.80 16.48
CA THR A 26 -14.05 5.24 15.61
C THR A 26 -13.61 5.17 14.14
N ARG A 27 -12.87 6.18 13.69
CA ARG A 27 -12.34 6.21 12.31
C ARG A 27 -11.25 5.15 12.12
N LEU A 28 -10.37 4.98 13.09
CA LEU A 28 -9.32 3.96 13.06
C LEU A 28 -9.92 2.54 13.11
N GLU A 29 -10.94 2.31 13.92
CA GLU A 29 -11.68 1.06 13.97
C GLU A 29 -12.31 0.71 12.61
N LEU A 30 -12.95 1.68 11.97
CA LEU A 30 -13.51 1.49 10.63
C LEU A 30 -12.44 1.12 9.59
N ILE A 31 -11.27 1.80 9.62
CA ILE A 31 -10.17 1.49 8.72
C ILE A 31 -9.68 0.06 8.98
N TYR A 32 -9.46 -0.30 10.23
CA TYR A 32 -9.03 -1.62 10.64
C TYR A 32 -9.97 -2.72 10.14
N THR A 33 -11.25 -2.62 10.49
CA THR A 33 -12.24 -3.66 10.17
C THR A 33 -12.44 -3.82 8.66
N ARG A 34 -12.47 -2.72 7.92
CA ARG A 34 -12.59 -2.75 6.45
C ARG A 34 -11.35 -3.37 5.79
N LEU A 35 -10.16 -2.96 6.23
CA LEU A 35 -8.92 -3.50 5.68
C LEU A 35 -8.77 -4.99 6.02
N LEU A 36 -9.02 -5.38 7.27
CA LEU A 36 -8.97 -6.78 7.70
C LEU A 36 -9.91 -7.64 6.85
N SER A 37 -11.15 -7.19 6.64
CA SER A 37 -12.11 -7.90 5.77
C SER A 37 -11.59 -8.07 4.32
N VAL A 38 -10.89 -7.08 3.77
CA VAL A 38 -10.28 -7.20 2.44
C VAL A 38 -9.16 -8.23 2.46
N LEU A 39 -8.26 -8.18 3.46
CA LEU A 39 -7.13 -9.10 3.57
C LEU A 39 -7.59 -10.55 3.77
N GLU A 40 -8.60 -10.79 4.60
CA GLU A 40 -9.18 -12.12 4.82
C GLU A 40 -9.87 -12.69 3.58
N LYS A 41 -10.51 -11.82 2.81
CA LYS A 41 -11.19 -12.22 1.56
C LYS A 41 -10.20 -12.49 0.44
N GLU A 42 -9.28 -11.58 0.21
CA GLU A 42 -8.37 -11.63 -0.95
C GLU A 42 -7.11 -12.47 -0.68
N LYS A 43 -6.74 -12.67 0.59
CA LYS A 43 -5.59 -13.48 1.06
C LYS A 43 -4.32 -13.21 0.26
N PRO A 44 -3.85 -11.95 0.22
CA PRO A 44 -2.67 -11.62 -0.57
C PRO A 44 -1.41 -12.24 0.03
N ASP A 45 -0.46 -12.62 -0.82
CA ASP A 45 0.86 -13.12 -0.42
C ASP A 45 1.71 -12.03 0.24
N LEU A 46 1.44 -10.76 -0.06
CA LEU A 46 2.15 -9.60 0.46
C LEU A 46 1.26 -8.37 0.50
N MET A 47 1.33 -7.62 1.59
CA MET A 47 0.82 -6.26 1.70
C MET A 47 1.98 -5.27 1.65
N VAL A 48 1.91 -4.32 0.72
CA VAL A 48 2.89 -3.23 0.63
C VAL A 48 2.24 -1.94 1.12
N VAL A 49 2.91 -1.25 2.03
CA VAL A 49 2.43 -0.03 2.67
C VAL A 49 3.42 1.10 2.36
N GLU A 50 2.91 2.31 2.17
CA GLU A 50 3.78 3.48 2.06
C GLU A 50 4.47 3.74 3.39
N GLU A 51 5.80 3.83 3.36
CA GLU A 51 6.58 4.22 4.52
C GLU A 51 6.35 5.69 4.86
N VAL A 52 5.93 5.95 6.10
CA VAL A 52 5.65 7.30 6.59
C VAL A 52 6.91 7.90 7.18
N PHE A 53 7.51 8.86 6.48
CA PHE A 53 8.54 9.71 7.05
C PHE A 53 7.95 10.86 7.83
N SER A 54 8.54 11.17 8.98
CA SER A 54 8.21 12.36 9.74
C SER A 54 8.48 13.61 8.89
N LEU A 55 7.41 14.27 8.46
CA LEU A 55 7.51 15.53 7.75
C LEU A 55 7.75 16.64 8.79
N GLN A 56 8.99 17.06 8.97
CA GLN A 56 9.34 18.22 9.82
C GLN A 56 8.47 19.46 9.53
N ARG A 57 7.98 19.57 8.29
CA ARG A 57 7.17 20.69 7.82
C ARG A 57 5.69 20.64 8.25
N TYR A 58 5.14 19.42 8.55
CA TYR A 58 3.74 19.22 8.93
C TYR A 58 3.60 18.12 9.98
N PRO A 59 4.08 18.35 11.21
CA PRO A 59 4.13 17.31 12.24
C PRO A 59 2.74 16.75 12.61
N ALA A 60 1.72 17.58 12.66
CA ALA A 60 0.36 17.14 13.02
C ALA A 60 -0.25 16.16 11.98
N SER A 61 -0.01 16.40 10.69
CA SER A 61 -0.45 15.48 9.64
C SER A 61 0.35 14.19 9.66
N GLY A 62 1.66 14.25 9.93
CA GLY A 62 2.51 13.08 10.09
C GLY A 62 2.08 12.20 11.25
N ILE A 63 1.76 12.78 12.41
CA ILE A 63 1.25 12.04 13.59
C ILE A 63 -0.07 11.33 13.26
N SER A 64 -1.00 12.01 12.59
CA SER A 64 -2.27 11.40 12.22
C SER A 64 -2.09 10.25 11.23
N LEU A 65 -1.20 10.40 10.26
CA LEU A 65 -0.88 9.37 9.29
C LEU A 65 -0.19 8.18 9.95
N ALA A 66 0.75 8.40 10.86
CA ALA A 66 1.42 7.34 11.62
C ALA A 66 0.43 6.49 12.45
N LYS A 67 -0.61 7.11 13.03
CA LYS A 67 -1.66 6.37 13.74
C LYS A 67 -2.44 5.45 12.77
N VAL A 68 -2.75 5.92 11.58
CA VAL A 68 -3.41 5.10 10.54
C VAL A 68 -2.47 3.99 10.09
N THR A 69 -1.19 4.27 9.85
CA THR A 69 -0.21 3.27 9.46
C THR A 69 -0.10 2.15 10.50
N GLY A 70 -0.04 2.49 11.78
CA GLY A 70 -0.04 1.48 12.85
C GLY A 70 -1.25 0.54 12.80
N VAL A 71 -2.43 1.08 12.52
CA VAL A 71 -3.65 0.29 12.35
C VAL A 71 -3.59 -0.60 11.10
N VAL A 72 -3.02 -0.11 10.02
CA VAL A 72 -2.81 -0.88 8.77
C VAL A 72 -1.85 -2.04 9.00
N LEU A 73 -0.72 -1.79 9.67
CA LEU A 73 0.26 -2.83 10.04
C LEU A 73 -0.36 -3.90 10.94
N LEU A 74 -1.17 -3.49 11.92
CA LEU A 74 -1.89 -4.41 12.81
C LEU A 74 -2.88 -5.29 12.04
N ALA A 75 -3.61 -4.74 11.07
CA ALA A 75 -4.51 -5.52 10.24
C ALA A 75 -3.75 -6.57 9.41
N GLY A 76 -2.58 -6.22 8.85
CA GLY A 76 -1.71 -7.17 8.17
C GLY A 76 -1.25 -8.30 9.08
N SER A 77 -0.79 -7.97 10.30
CA SER A 77 -0.38 -8.96 11.30
C SER A 77 -1.52 -9.91 11.67
N ASN A 78 -2.71 -9.38 11.95
CA ASN A 78 -3.87 -10.19 12.37
C ASN A 78 -4.42 -11.07 11.25
N SER A 79 -4.31 -10.64 9.99
CA SER A 79 -4.63 -11.48 8.81
C SER A 79 -3.53 -12.48 8.44
N ARG A 80 -2.40 -12.47 9.14
CA ARG A 80 -1.19 -13.24 8.81
C ARG A 80 -0.66 -12.93 7.40
N THR A 81 -0.90 -11.71 6.92
CA THR A 81 -0.36 -11.26 5.63
C THR A 81 1.00 -10.61 5.87
N PRO A 82 2.07 -11.07 5.23
CA PRO A 82 3.37 -10.41 5.29
C PRO A 82 3.27 -8.95 4.87
N VAL A 83 3.93 -8.04 5.60
CA VAL A 83 3.88 -6.60 5.33
C VAL A 83 5.26 -6.06 5.01
N ARG A 84 5.36 -5.19 4.01
CA ARG A 84 6.55 -4.42 3.67
C ARG A 84 6.20 -2.93 3.57
N GLU A 85 6.98 -2.11 4.23
CA GLU A 85 6.92 -0.66 4.08
C GLU A 85 7.93 -0.24 3.01
N ILE A 86 7.49 0.61 2.08
CA ILE A 86 8.30 1.09 0.96
C ILE A 86 8.14 2.61 0.82
N PRO A 87 9.26 3.36 0.75
CA PRO A 87 9.21 4.79 0.46
C PRO A 87 8.58 5.07 -0.90
N VAL A 88 7.69 6.05 -0.98
CA VAL A 88 7.06 6.45 -2.27
C VAL A 88 8.10 6.85 -3.33
N ARG A 89 9.22 7.42 -2.90
CA ARG A 89 10.33 7.77 -3.80
C ARG A 89 10.92 6.53 -4.47
N GLU A 90 11.03 5.43 -3.74
CA GLU A 90 11.50 4.15 -4.29
C GLU A 90 10.50 3.61 -5.31
N ALA A 91 9.19 3.69 -4.99
CA ALA A 91 8.13 3.31 -5.91
C ALA A 91 8.23 4.08 -7.23
N LYS A 92 8.40 5.39 -7.16
CA LYS A 92 8.58 6.23 -8.33
C LYS A 92 9.83 5.83 -9.12
N GLN A 93 10.97 5.64 -8.46
CA GLN A 93 12.21 5.25 -9.11
C GLN A 93 12.08 3.94 -9.89
N VAL A 94 11.44 2.94 -9.29
CA VAL A 94 11.28 1.62 -9.93
C VAL A 94 10.35 1.66 -11.11
N LEU A 95 9.20 2.33 -10.97
CA LEU A 95 8.16 2.30 -11.99
C LEU A 95 8.39 3.30 -13.12
N THR A 96 8.99 4.46 -12.82
CA THR A 96 9.16 5.55 -13.82
C THR A 96 10.61 5.81 -14.23
N GLY A 97 11.58 5.15 -13.57
CA GLY A 97 12.99 5.47 -13.72
C GLY A 97 13.44 6.77 -13.01
N ASN A 98 12.52 7.48 -12.34
CA ASN A 98 12.79 8.76 -11.70
C ASN A 98 12.10 8.86 -10.33
N GLY A 99 12.89 8.82 -9.24
CA GLY A 99 12.36 8.94 -7.87
C GLY A 99 11.67 10.28 -7.56
N ASN A 100 11.90 11.31 -8.37
CA ASN A 100 11.25 12.62 -8.25
C ASN A 100 10.06 12.78 -9.24
N ALA A 101 9.62 11.70 -9.88
CA ALA A 101 8.48 11.75 -10.78
C ALA A 101 7.25 12.40 -10.13
N SER A 102 6.54 13.21 -10.90
CA SER A 102 5.28 13.81 -10.44
C SER A 102 4.19 12.73 -10.28
N LYS A 103 3.13 13.05 -9.53
CA LYS A 103 1.96 12.16 -9.41
C LYS A 103 1.36 11.79 -10.77
N LYS A 104 1.29 12.75 -11.70
CA LYS A 104 0.80 12.50 -13.08
C LYS A 104 1.68 11.52 -13.85
N GLN A 105 3.00 11.61 -13.69
CA GLN A 105 3.93 10.67 -14.31
C GLN A 105 3.78 9.27 -13.75
N LEU A 106 3.71 9.14 -12.41
CA LEU A 106 3.47 7.86 -11.76
C LEU A 106 2.13 7.26 -12.19
N GLU A 107 1.03 8.03 -12.15
CA GLU A 107 -0.30 7.57 -12.58
C GLU A 107 -0.27 7.08 -14.03
N ARG A 108 0.34 7.84 -14.95
CA ARG A 108 0.45 7.45 -16.36
C ARG A 108 1.21 6.14 -16.52
N THR A 109 2.30 5.96 -15.79
CA THR A 109 3.10 4.73 -15.83
C THR A 109 2.31 3.55 -15.29
N VAL A 110 1.70 3.68 -14.11
CA VAL A 110 0.86 2.64 -13.50
C VAL A 110 -0.28 2.27 -14.43
N ARG A 111 -0.96 3.25 -15.01
CA ARG A 111 -2.03 3.06 -15.96
C ARG A 111 -1.59 2.31 -17.21
N GLY A 112 -0.42 2.65 -17.74
CA GLY A 112 0.18 1.93 -18.89
C GLY A 112 0.52 0.47 -18.57
N ILE A 113 1.08 0.20 -17.39
CA ILE A 113 1.39 -1.17 -16.94
C ILE A 113 0.12 -2.01 -16.79
N LEU A 114 -0.98 -1.39 -16.34
CA LEU A 114 -2.27 -2.05 -16.13
C LEU A 114 -3.15 -2.11 -17.40
N ASP A 115 -2.64 -1.63 -18.54
CA ASP A 115 -3.36 -1.51 -19.82
C ASP A 115 -4.74 -0.82 -19.66
N ARG A 116 -4.77 0.24 -18.85
CA ARG A 116 -5.99 0.97 -18.55
C ARG A 116 -6.06 2.26 -19.37
N ARG A 117 -7.17 2.49 -20.05
CA ARG A 117 -7.39 3.72 -20.86
C ARG A 117 -7.79 4.92 -20.01
N GLU A 118 -8.65 4.70 -19.02
CA GLU A 118 -9.19 5.77 -18.19
C GLU A 118 -8.27 6.13 -17.02
N PRO A 119 -8.22 7.41 -16.61
CA PRO A 119 -7.47 7.83 -15.43
C PRO A 119 -7.83 7.04 -14.16
N ILE A 120 -6.84 6.84 -13.32
CA ILE A 120 -7.03 6.20 -12.01
C ILE A 120 -7.50 7.26 -11.01
N SER A 121 -8.67 7.06 -10.44
CA SER A 121 -9.26 7.98 -9.46
C SER A 121 -9.70 7.22 -8.21
N PRO A 122 -9.54 7.82 -7.01
CA PRO A 122 -8.85 9.07 -6.73
C PRO A 122 -7.32 8.95 -6.85
N ASP A 123 -6.59 10.09 -6.80
CA ASP A 123 -5.12 10.14 -6.97
C ASP A 123 -4.35 9.14 -6.10
N HIS A 124 -4.79 8.94 -4.85
CA HIS A 124 -4.17 7.99 -3.93
C HIS A 124 -4.28 6.52 -4.39
N ALA A 125 -5.23 6.20 -5.27
CA ALA A 125 -5.36 4.85 -5.80
C ALA A 125 -4.19 4.51 -6.76
N SER A 126 -3.66 5.48 -7.47
CA SER A 126 -2.48 5.28 -8.32
C SER A 126 -1.22 5.01 -7.50
N ASP A 127 -1.06 5.69 -6.36
CA ASP A 127 0.06 5.47 -5.44
C ASP A 127 -0.03 4.03 -4.86
N ALA A 128 -1.21 3.61 -4.40
CA ALA A 128 -1.44 2.27 -3.87
C ALA A 128 -1.22 1.17 -4.92
N LEU A 129 -1.71 1.36 -6.14
CA LEU A 129 -1.47 0.42 -7.24
C LEU A 129 0.02 0.36 -7.61
N GLY A 130 0.72 1.49 -7.56
CA GLY A 130 2.16 1.55 -7.76
C GLY A 130 2.93 0.72 -6.72
N LEU A 131 2.58 0.85 -5.44
CA LEU A 131 3.15 0.03 -4.37
C LEU A 131 2.86 -1.47 -4.56
N ALA A 132 1.63 -1.81 -4.95
CA ALA A 132 1.26 -3.20 -5.22
C ALA A 132 2.03 -3.80 -6.42
N LEU A 133 2.30 -3.01 -7.47
CA LEU A 133 3.12 -3.43 -8.60
C LEU A 133 4.57 -3.69 -8.19
N ILE A 134 5.13 -2.89 -7.29
CA ILE A 134 6.48 -3.15 -6.76
C ILE A 134 6.49 -4.43 -5.94
N GLY A 135 5.46 -4.64 -5.11
CA GLY A 135 5.28 -5.90 -4.41
C GLY A 135 5.33 -7.09 -5.37
N LEU A 136 4.57 -7.02 -6.46
CA LEU A 136 4.56 -8.08 -7.49
C LEU A 136 5.93 -8.27 -8.17
N TYR A 137 6.68 -7.20 -8.40
CA TYR A 137 7.93 -7.27 -9.18
C TYR A 137 9.16 -7.66 -8.38
N ARG A 138 9.18 -7.36 -7.09
CA ARG A 138 10.38 -7.49 -6.26
C ARG A 138 10.33 -8.59 -5.22
N PHE A 139 9.13 -8.98 -4.78
CA PHE A 139 9.01 -9.89 -3.66
C PHE A 139 8.53 -11.27 -4.13
N ASP A 140 9.43 -12.21 -4.05
CA ASP A 140 9.15 -13.62 -4.29
C ASP A 140 8.46 -14.20 -3.04
N PRO A 141 7.27 -14.79 -3.14
CA PRO A 141 6.58 -15.43 -2.03
C PRO A 141 7.45 -16.44 -1.28
N ILE A 142 8.30 -17.19 -2.00
CA ILE A 142 9.19 -18.21 -1.43
C ILE A 142 10.24 -17.58 -0.49
N ARG A 143 10.63 -16.33 -0.73
CA ARG A 143 11.62 -15.62 0.10
C ARG A 143 11.02 -14.87 1.28
N ILE A 144 9.73 -14.64 1.28
CA ILE A 144 9.04 -13.89 2.35
C ILE A 144 8.96 -14.73 3.62
N ASP A 145 8.74 -16.03 3.48
CA ASP A 145 8.58 -16.97 4.61
C ASP A 145 9.88 -17.18 5.41
N SER A 146 11.04 -16.98 4.77
CA SER A 146 12.36 -17.16 5.41
C SER A 146 12.82 -15.95 6.26
N THR A 147 12.13 -14.80 6.19
CA THR A 147 12.51 -13.57 6.93
C THR A 147 11.63 -13.29 8.15
N VAL A 148 10.58 -14.06 8.36
CA VAL A 148 9.72 -14.03 9.56
C VAL A 148 10.13 -15.14 10.52
N ALA A 149 11.40 -15.17 10.95
CA ALA A 149 11.75 -15.88 12.16
C ALA A 149 11.22 -15.08 13.35
N PRO A 150 10.48 -15.69 14.30
CA PRO A 150 10.13 -14.99 15.53
C PRO A 150 11.44 -14.58 16.22
N ARG A 151 11.66 -13.29 16.41
CA ARG A 151 12.62 -12.83 17.39
C ARG A 151 11.98 -13.13 18.73
N ASP A 152 12.55 -14.10 19.42
CA ASP A 152 12.22 -14.43 20.79
C ASP A 152 12.27 -13.13 21.64
N LEU A 153 11.18 -12.88 22.36
CA LEU A 153 11.08 -11.85 23.39
C LEU A 153 11.90 -12.23 24.60
#